data_9fca5ee98b49339bac1e39f7f9a76605
#
_entry.id   9fca5ee98b49339bac1e39f7f9a76605
#
_cell.length_a   1.000
_cell.length_b   1.000
_cell.length_c   1.000
_cell.angle_alpha   90.00
_cell.angle_beta   90.00
_cell.angle_gamma   90.00
#
_symmetry.space_group_name_H-M   'P 1'
#
loop_
_entity.id
_entity.type
_entity.pdbx_description
1 polymer ?
#
loop_
_entity_poly.entity_id
_entity_poly.type
_entity_poly.pdbx_seq_one_letter_code
_entity_poly.pdbx_strand_id
1 'polypeptide(L)'
;MHRPGCCNDGEVGRYCGTCGARQSEGRAGRLRLDAYAAAPGQRVLSPRITSSLFPQLPSSSRNSFRAGLLVVALTLAGSAVLRWQAAMIATATCGLLLLFAIYLRQIGLPRRDVVVATVVGAGLGVGWALIAGPIVTAAYRAALGSHTDLSHVLFSGVAIPITQALLMVVPAIVVWVLNRSSRKALSGYAVGALGAVVFDRAAAITLLVPQLAMGVTARDQSVTASLGEAAVEGIAWPLASLATGGVFGIALWTTFRDNPSRRRRVALAAATALLLGVMIVMGLVDIAPLSLPLYIALQLLIAALAMVGLRHWIAGALLHEVHEVYEGAGGQTPCAECDHVAAATAFCTDCGVATAARPPTVPAVGYPRVLAPLAAGLGVVIVAAVSAAMLTTPATKDFVCPPDCGRPPLGTPVENNPRFSSDDGAFSVAYPAEEAAYKATFDPPGLHGVEVRYIGGDTGSLALFGESARGRTPKQIVWQVLSGKYPEATLSYEIPNASVGYQPGYGAVADVYARDSAASYTRLRVIVMAAVKHDYALIAAAVGPYHEFSPDYGNGQPSGANLELAMDIGKYVNSFRWGGDRYGPPT
;
A
#
# COMPACT_ATOMS: atom_id res chain seq x y z
N MET A 1 -34.18 5.49 -11.92
CA MET A 1 -35.13 6.05 -12.89
C MET A 1 -36.01 7.07 -12.18
N HIS A 2 -35.93 8.33 -12.59
CA HIS A 2 -36.84 9.36 -12.15
C HIS A 2 -38.23 9.00 -12.71
N ARG A 3 -39.21 8.73 -11.85
CA ARG A 3 -40.59 8.86 -12.28
C ARG A 3 -40.84 10.36 -12.42
N PRO A 4 -41.24 10.87 -13.60
CA PRO A 4 -41.77 12.23 -13.69
C PRO A 4 -42.99 12.30 -12.76
N GLY A 5 -42.96 13.20 -11.76
CA GLY A 5 -44.02 13.34 -10.76
C GLY A 5 -43.71 12.84 -9.34
N CYS A 6 -42.47 12.39 -9.03
CA CYS A 6 -42.10 11.97 -7.68
C CYS A 6 -42.09 13.12 -6.65
N CYS A 7 -41.85 14.35 -7.07
CA CYS A 7 -41.93 15.54 -6.21
C CYS A 7 -43.21 16.28 -6.54
N ASN A 8 -44.29 15.98 -5.80
CA ASN A 8 -45.56 16.75 -5.89
C ASN A 8 -45.37 18.09 -5.17
N ASP A 9 -45.84 19.17 -5.77
CA ASP A 9 -45.77 20.56 -5.28
C ASP A 9 -46.49 20.82 -3.95
N GLY A 10 -46.94 19.79 -3.24
CA GLY A 10 -47.71 19.89 -1.99
C GLY A 10 -46.94 19.52 -0.70
N GLU A 11 -45.75 18.99 -0.77
CA GLU A 11 -44.95 18.66 0.45
C GLU A 11 -44.16 19.89 0.93
N VAL A 12 -44.56 20.42 2.10
CA VAL A 12 -43.86 21.53 2.77
C VAL A 12 -42.53 21.02 3.36
N GLY A 13 -41.42 21.32 2.71
CA GLY A 13 -40.07 20.95 3.21
C GLY A 13 -38.97 21.29 2.23
N ARG A 14 -37.71 21.27 2.72
CA ARG A 14 -36.51 21.52 1.88
C ARG A 14 -36.16 20.33 0.99
N TYR A 15 -36.60 19.12 1.35
CA TYR A 15 -36.30 17.86 0.67
C TYR A 15 -37.58 17.08 0.41
N CYS A 16 -37.62 16.34 -0.68
CA CYS A 16 -38.73 15.46 -1.00
C CYS A 16 -38.75 14.24 -0.08
N GLY A 17 -39.86 13.97 0.61
CA GLY A 17 -40.04 12.85 1.52
C GLY A 17 -39.94 11.48 0.85
N THR A 18 -40.16 11.40 -0.45
CA THR A 18 -40.18 10.16 -1.23
C THR A 18 -38.82 9.82 -1.87
N CYS A 19 -38.04 10.83 -2.30
CA CYS A 19 -36.81 10.61 -3.04
C CYS A 19 -35.59 11.34 -2.47
N GLY A 20 -35.73 12.14 -1.41
CA GLY A 20 -34.65 12.86 -0.76
C GLY A 20 -34.03 13.98 -1.59
N ALA A 21 -34.59 14.34 -2.75
CA ALA A 21 -34.08 15.41 -3.59
C ALA A 21 -34.39 16.79 -2.96
N ARG A 22 -33.45 17.74 -3.13
CA ARG A 22 -33.65 19.13 -2.67
C ARG A 22 -34.68 19.83 -3.55
N GLN A 23 -35.70 20.43 -2.96
CA GLN A 23 -36.80 21.05 -3.71
C GLN A 23 -36.44 22.41 -4.33
N SER A 24 -35.42 23.09 -3.82
CA SER A 24 -34.99 24.43 -4.26
C SER A 24 -34.07 24.45 -5.49
N GLU A 25 -33.51 23.32 -5.90
CA GLU A 25 -32.64 23.24 -7.08
C GLU A 25 -33.42 22.51 -8.18
N GLY A 26 -33.85 23.25 -9.22
CA GLY A 26 -34.62 22.70 -10.34
C GLY A 26 -33.99 21.44 -10.95
N ARG A 27 -34.82 20.58 -11.56
CA ARG A 27 -34.57 19.26 -12.19
C ARG A 27 -33.30 18.56 -11.73
N ALA A 28 -33.43 17.64 -10.79
CA ALA A 28 -32.35 16.76 -10.37
C ALA A 28 -31.64 16.13 -11.58
N GLY A 29 -30.35 16.37 -11.71
CA GLY A 29 -29.54 15.82 -12.77
C GLY A 29 -29.61 14.28 -12.79
N ARG A 30 -29.36 13.64 -13.96
CA ARG A 30 -29.44 12.18 -14.15
C ARG A 30 -28.61 11.39 -13.12
N LEU A 31 -27.53 11.95 -12.56
CA LEU A 31 -26.59 11.32 -11.65
C LEU A 31 -26.91 11.53 -10.16
N ARG A 32 -27.93 12.31 -9.80
CA ARG A 32 -28.35 12.56 -8.39
C ARG A 32 -27.19 12.88 -7.43
N LEU A 33 -26.28 13.74 -7.84
CA LEU A 33 -25.10 14.13 -7.06
C LEU A 33 -25.39 15.18 -5.99
N ASP A 34 -26.62 15.70 -5.94
CA ASP A 34 -27.02 16.87 -5.16
C ASP A 34 -27.42 16.54 -3.71
N ALA A 35 -27.71 15.28 -3.40
CA ALA A 35 -28.09 14.84 -2.06
C ALA A 35 -27.37 13.56 -1.64
N TYR A 36 -26.86 13.53 -0.39
CA TYR A 36 -26.30 12.34 0.24
C TYR A 36 -27.20 11.87 1.38
N ALA A 37 -27.99 10.85 1.13
CA ALA A 37 -29.06 10.38 2.00
C ALA A 37 -28.63 9.82 3.38
N ALA A 38 -27.34 9.56 3.59
CA ALA A 38 -26.82 9.06 4.86
C ALA A 38 -26.39 10.18 5.84
N ALA A 39 -26.43 11.45 5.42
CA ALA A 39 -26.05 12.55 6.30
C ALA A 39 -26.81 13.85 5.93
N PRO A 40 -27.24 14.64 6.95
CA PRO A 40 -28.09 15.81 6.71
C PRO A 40 -27.35 16.88 5.90
N GLY A 41 -28.04 17.43 4.88
CA GLY A 41 -27.60 18.58 4.11
C GLY A 41 -26.33 18.38 3.26
N GLN A 42 -25.85 17.16 3.10
CA GLN A 42 -24.62 16.85 2.35
C GLN A 42 -24.90 16.47 0.89
N ARG A 43 -23.92 16.77 0.02
CA ARG A 43 -23.93 16.35 -1.40
C ARG A 43 -22.96 15.19 -1.59
N VAL A 44 -23.19 14.36 -2.62
CA VAL A 44 -22.27 13.23 -2.96
C VAL A 44 -20.87 13.77 -3.29
N LEU A 45 -20.78 14.83 -4.08
CA LEU A 45 -19.51 15.42 -4.53
C LEU A 45 -18.78 16.29 -3.47
N SER A 46 -19.40 16.56 -2.33
CA SER A 46 -18.73 17.24 -1.21
C SER A 46 -18.37 16.24 -0.11
N PRO A 47 -17.34 15.39 -0.29
CA PRO A 47 -17.04 14.31 0.63
C PRO A 47 -16.54 14.86 1.95
N ARG A 48 -17.27 14.53 3.01
CA ARG A 48 -16.77 14.65 4.37
C ARG A 48 -16.35 13.25 4.80
N ILE A 49 -15.08 13.07 5.11
CA ILE A 49 -14.47 11.78 5.43
C ILE A 49 -15.30 11.01 6.47
N THR A 50 -15.69 11.67 7.56
CA THR A 50 -16.47 11.05 8.65
C THR A 50 -17.78 10.44 8.19
N SER A 51 -18.58 11.16 7.40
CA SER A 51 -19.88 10.67 6.94
C SER A 51 -19.77 9.65 5.81
N SER A 52 -18.63 9.59 5.14
CA SER A 52 -18.35 8.60 4.11
C SER A 52 -17.93 7.26 4.72
N LEU A 53 -17.07 7.32 5.74
CA LEU A 53 -16.59 6.13 6.46
C LEU A 53 -17.62 5.57 7.45
N PHE A 54 -18.46 6.44 8.01
CA PHE A 54 -19.38 6.11 9.10
C PHE A 54 -20.80 6.63 8.78
N PRO A 55 -21.50 6.04 7.79
CA PRO A 55 -22.74 6.59 7.26
C PRO A 55 -23.94 6.59 8.24
N GLN A 56 -23.91 5.76 9.28
CA GLN A 56 -25.01 5.60 10.26
C GLN A 56 -24.75 6.30 11.59
N LEU A 57 -23.76 7.19 11.67
CA LEU A 57 -23.46 7.85 12.93
C LEU A 57 -24.51 8.91 13.27
N PRO A 58 -25.06 8.88 14.51
CA PRO A 58 -25.91 9.96 14.99
C PRO A 58 -25.14 11.29 15.07
N SER A 59 -25.86 12.40 14.95
CA SER A 59 -25.30 13.77 14.98
C SER A 59 -24.39 14.02 16.19
N SER A 60 -24.78 13.54 17.36
CA SER A 60 -24.05 13.64 18.62
C SER A 60 -22.69 12.93 18.61
N SER A 61 -22.52 11.84 17.85
CA SER A 61 -21.26 11.06 17.78
C SER A 61 -20.31 11.55 16.68
N ARG A 62 -20.78 12.31 15.70
CA ARG A 62 -19.94 12.71 14.54
C ARG A 62 -18.70 13.49 14.92
N ASN A 63 -18.81 14.39 15.89
CA ASN A 63 -17.66 15.18 16.36
C ASN A 63 -16.62 14.31 17.08
N SER A 64 -17.09 13.30 17.83
CA SER A 64 -16.19 12.33 18.48
C SER A 64 -15.40 11.49 17.47
N PHE A 65 -16.01 11.09 16.36
CA PHE A 65 -15.34 10.37 15.28
C PHE A 65 -14.40 11.27 14.48
N ARG A 66 -14.74 12.56 14.28
CA ARG A 66 -13.82 13.54 13.68
C ARG A 66 -12.56 13.70 14.53
N ALA A 67 -12.75 13.85 15.85
CA ALA A 67 -11.63 13.91 16.78
C ALA A 67 -10.83 12.61 16.78
N GLY A 68 -11.47 11.44 16.70
CA GLY A 68 -10.80 10.16 16.57
C GLY A 68 -9.95 10.04 15.30
N LEU A 69 -10.48 10.45 14.14
CA LEU A 69 -9.70 10.50 12.89
C LEU A 69 -8.52 11.48 13.00
N LEU A 70 -8.73 12.63 13.64
CA LEU A 70 -7.65 13.59 13.87
C LEU A 70 -6.56 13.00 14.78
N VAL A 71 -6.93 12.31 15.85
CA VAL A 71 -5.97 11.62 16.73
C VAL A 71 -5.16 10.59 15.96
N VAL A 72 -5.80 9.74 15.16
CA VAL A 72 -5.09 8.76 14.32
C VAL A 72 -4.14 9.46 13.34
N ALA A 73 -4.59 10.50 12.66
CA ALA A 73 -3.78 11.25 11.71
C ALA A 73 -2.58 11.94 12.38
N LEU A 74 -2.80 12.56 13.55
CA LEU A 74 -1.73 13.24 14.31
C LEU A 74 -0.73 12.22 14.88
N THR A 75 -1.19 11.08 15.38
CA THR A 75 -0.29 10.00 15.86
C THR A 75 0.54 9.46 14.71
N LEU A 76 -0.08 9.24 13.56
CA LEU A 76 0.61 8.76 12.36
C LEU A 76 1.65 9.76 11.86
N ALA A 77 1.26 11.02 11.68
CA ALA A 77 2.17 12.07 11.23
C ALA A 77 3.28 12.34 12.27
N GLY A 78 2.94 12.36 13.56
CA GLY A 78 3.91 12.52 14.64
C GLY A 78 4.94 11.40 14.68
N SER A 79 4.50 10.15 14.53
CA SER A 79 5.39 8.98 14.46
C SER A 79 6.32 9.05 13.24
N ALA A 80 5.81 9.49 12.08
CA ALA A 80 6.60 9.67 10.88
C ALA A 80 7.66 10.78 11.03
N VAL A 81 7.27 11.94 11.57
CA VAL A 81 8.19 13.07 11.83
C VAL A 81 9.27 12.69 12.84
N LEU A 82 8.90 11.99 13.91
CA LEU A 82 9.83 11.49 14.92
C LEU A 82 10.62 10.26 14.47
N ARG A 83 10.33 9.74 13.28
CA ARG A 83 10.91 8.50 12.72
C ARG A 83 10.75 7.28 13.65
N TRP A 84 9.66 7.23 14.40
CA TRP A 84 9.29 6.10 15.23
C TRP A 84 8.59 5.04 14.38
N GLN A 85 9.39 4.23 13.71
CA GLN A 85 8.92 3.25 12.73
C GLN A 85 7.90 2.26 13.31
N ALA A 86 8.19 1.67 14.45
CA ALA A 86 7.28 0.74 15.11
C ALA A 86 5.91 1.37 15.43
N ALA A 87 5.90 2.62 15.92
CA ALA A 87 4.67 3.35 16.22
C ALA A 87 3.92 3.77 14.94
N MET A 88 4.65 4.12 13.89
CA MET A 88 4.10 4.46 12.58
C MET A 88 3.40 3.25 11.96
N ILE A 89 4.06 2.08 11.91
CA ILE A 89 3.49 0.82 11.42
C ILE A 89 2.24 0.45 12.23
N ALA A 90 2.31 0.49 13.56
CA ALA A 90 1.20 0.18 14.44
C ALA A 90 -0.01 1.08 14.18
N THR A 91 0.22 2.39 14.01
CA THR A 91 -0.85 3.37 13.77
C THR A 91 -1.42 3.24 12.35
N ALA A 92 -0.57 3.07 11.34
CA ALA A 92 -0.98 2.89 9.94
C ALA A 92 -1.85 1.64 9.76
N THR A 93 -1.50 0.54 10.41
CA THR A 93 -2.20 -0.74 10.27
C THR A 93 -3.45 -0.84 11.14
N CYS A 94 -3.42 -0.34 12.37
CA CYS A 94 -4.50 -0.54 13.34
C CYS A 94 -5.36 0.70 13.61
N GLY A 95 -4.89 1.92 13.31
CA GLY A 95 -5.57 3.15 13.72
C GLY A 95 -6.98 3.28 13.17
N LEU A 96 -7.14 3.16 11.84
CA LEU A 96 -8.46 3.21 11.19
C LEU A 96 -9.31 2.00 11.56
N LEU A 97 -8.70 0.82 11.71
CA LEU A 97 -9.39 -0.42 12.07
C LEU A 97 -10.03 -0.32 13.47
N LEU A 98 -9.31 0.23 14.46
CA LEU A 98 -9.83 0.47 15.81
C LEU A 98 -11.02 1.43 15.79
N LEU A 99 -10.91 2.51 15.04
CA LEU A 99 -12.01 3.47 14.92
C LEU A 99 -13.22 2.85 14.23
N PHE A 100 -12.99 2.02 13.21
CA PHE A 100 -14.05 1.29 12.53
C PHE A 100 -14.70 0.23 13.44
N ALA A 101 -13.93 -0.46 14.27
CA ALA A 101 -14.47 -1.40 15.28
C ALA A 101 -15.38 -0.70 16.32
N ILE A 102 -15.02 0.53 16.74
CA ILE A 102 -15.87 1.35 17.61
C ILE A 102 -17.17 1.71 16.89
N TYR A 103 -17.10 2.08 15.60
CA TYR A 103 -18.27 2.36 14.76
C TYR A 103 -19.21 1.15 14.66
N LEU A 104 -18.67 -0.06 14.40
CA LEU A 104 -19.46 -1.28 14.29
C LEU A 104 -20.24 -1.60 15.58
N ARG A 105 -19.64 -1.31 16.73
CA ARG A 105 -20.32 -1.42 18.03
C ARG A 105 -21.49 -0.44 18.16
N GLN A 106 -21.35 0.77 17.62
CA GLN A 106 -22.42 1.79 17.70
C GLN A 106 -23.60 1.48 16.80
N ILE A 107 -23.36 0.89 15.64
CA ILE A 107 -24.45 0.52 14.70
C ILE A 107 -25.14 -0.79 15.10
N GLY A 108 -24.63 -1.49 16.13
CA GLY A 108 -25.26 -2.71 16.63
C GLY A 108 -25.18 -3.89 15.66
N LEU A 109 -24.12 -3.99 14.88
CA LEU A 109 -23.93 -5.14 13.99
C LEU A 109 -23.80 -6.44 14.81
N PRO A 110 -24.41 -7.58 14.37
CA PRO A 110 -24.30 -8.84 15.08
C PRO A 110 -22.86 -9.25 15.32
N ARG A 111 -22.51 -9.58 16.57
CA ARG A 111 -21.15 -9.98 16.94
C ARG A 111 -20.60 -11.12 16.09
N ARG A 112 -21.48 -12.08 15.72
CA ARG A 112 -21.12 -13.22 14.89
C ARG A 112 -20.58 -12.76 13.53
N ASP A 113 -21.27 -11.82 12.88
CA ASP A 113 -20.91 -11.32 11.56
C ASP A 113 -19.56 -10.56 11.61
N VAL A 114 -19.35 -9.75 12.65
CA VAL A 114 -18.09 -9.06 12.90
C VAL A 114 -16.94 -10.05 13.11
N VAL A 115 -17.14 -11.06 13.95
CA VAL A 115 -16.10 -12.07 14.25
C VAL A 115 -15.77 -12.88 12.99
N VAL A 116 -16.77 -13.35 12.25
CA VAL A 116 -16.55 -14.13 11.02
C VAL A 116 -15.80 -13.29 9.98
N ALA A 117 -16.24 -12.05 9.72
CA ALA A 117 -15.56 -11.17 8.77
C ALA A 117 -14.11 -10.89 9.18
N THR A 118 -13.87 -10.68 10.48
CA THR A 118 -12.52 -10.43 11.01
C THR A 118 -11.62 -11.66 10.92
N VAL A 119 -12.09 -12.82 11.36
CA VAL A 119 -11.27 -14.05 11.35
C VAL A 119 -10.95 -14.50 9.94
N VAL A 120 -11.95 -14.50 9.04
CA VAL A 120 -11.74 -14.86 7.63
C VAL A 120 -10.84 -13.84 6.93
N GLY A 121 -11.08 -12.55 7.14
CA GLY A 121 -10.26 -11.47 6.57
C GLY A 121 -8.81 -11.53 7.03
N ALA A 122 -8.58 -11.66 8.33
CA ALA A 122 -7.24 -11.76 8.90
C ALA A 122 -6.51 -13.03 8.42
N GLY A 123 -7.17 -14.19 8.46
CA GLY A 123 -6.58 -15.46 8.02
C GLY A 123 -6.18 -15.44 6.55
N LEU A 124 -7.05 -14.92 5.68
CA LEU A 124 -6.74 -14.76 4.26
C LEU A 124 -5.65 -13.71 4.02
N GLY A 125 -5.65 -12.60 4.75
CA GLY A 125 -4.62 -11.55 4.64
C GLY A 125 -3.24 -12.06 5.01
N VAL A 126 -3.12 -12.75 6.15
CA VAL A 126 -1.87 -13.41 6.56
C VAL A 126 -1.43 -14.46 5.55
N GLY A 127 -2.34 -15.37 5.16
CA GLY A 127 -2.04 -16.42 4.17
C GLY A 127 -1.58 -15.83 2.83
N TRP A 128 -2.25 -14.78 2.36
CA TRP A 128 -1.85 -14.06 1.16
C TRP A 128 -0.45 -13.45 1.28
N ALA A 129 -0.17 -12.76 2.38
CA ALA A 129 1.13 -12.13 2.60
C ALA A 129 2.28 -13.14 2.65
N LEU A 130 2.07 -14.30 3.26
CA LEU A 130 3.06 -15.38 3.32
C LEU A 130 3.35 -15.99 1.93
N ILE A 131 2.40 -15.94 1.00
CA ILE A 131 2.56 -16.43 -0.37
C ILE A 131 3.13 -15.31 -1.27
N ALA A 132 2.51 -14.13 -1.23
CA ALA A 132 2.85 -13.02 -2.10
C ALA A 132 4.18 -12.34 -1.72
N GLY A 133 4.49 -12.26 -0.42
CA GLY A 133 5.69 -11.59 0.08
C GLY A 133 6.99 -12.08 -0.58
N PRO A 134 7.30 -13.39 -0.55
CA PRO A 134 8.50 -13.92 -1.22
C PRO A 134 8.51 -13.68 -2.73
N ILE A 135 7.34 -13.74 -3.38
CA ILE A 135 7.22 -13.54 -4.83
C ILE A 135 7.49 -12.08 -5.19
N VAL A 136 6.86 -11.16 -4.46
CA VAL A 136 7.03 -9.72 -4.67
C VAL A 136 8.47 -9.31 -4.37
N THR A 137 9.03 -9.75 -3.23
CA THR A 137 10.42 -9.47 -2.90
C THR A 137 11.39 -10.05 -3.92
N ALA A 138 11.15 -11.24 -4.45
CA ALA A 138 11.97 -11.82 -5.52
C ALA A 138 11.88 -11.01 -6.82
N ALA A 139 10.70 -10.51 -7.18
CA ALA A 139 10.51 -9.66 -8.36
C ALA A 139 11.19 -8.29 -8.21
N TYR A 140 11.16 -7.69 -7.02
CA TYR A 140 11.81 -6.40 -6.74
C TYR A 140 13.34 -6.47 -6.67
N ARG A 141 13.87 -7.58 -6.23
CA ARG A 141 15.31 -7.85 -6.21
C ARG A 141 15.87 -8.14 -7.61
N ALA A 142 14.97 -8.24 -8.59
CA ALA A 142 15.34 -8.45 -9.96
C ALA A 142 15.87 -7.16 -10.58
N ALA A 143 17.12 -7.24 -10.96
CA ALA A 143 17.67 -6.61 -12.13
C ALA A 143 17.88 -5.09 -12.09
N LEU A 144 19.09 -4.68 -11.80
CA LEU A 144 19.68 -3.40 -12.22
C LEU A 144 19.56 -3.18 -13.75
N GLY A 145 19.41 -4.25 -14.55
CA GLY A 145 19.26 -4.21 -16.01
C GLY A 145 17.83 -4.18 -16.54
N SER A 146 16.83 -4.62 -15.79
CA SER A 146 15.48 -4.66 -16.32
C SER A 146 14.86 -3.27 -16.35
N HIS A 147 14.75 -2.67 -17.52
CA HIS A 147 13.62 -1.83 -17.85
C HIS A 147 12.36 -2.61 -17.46
N THR A 148 11.31 -1.90 -17.01
CA THR A 148 10.02 -2.49 -16.67
C THR A 148 9.60 -3.47 -17.76
N ASP A 149 9.97 -4.73 -17.60
CA ASP A 149 9.56 -5.79 -18.52
C ASP A 149 8.03 -5.90 -18.45
N LEU A 150 7.39 -6.06 -19.60
CA LEU A 150 5.94 -6.20 -19.67
C LEU A 150 5.44 -7.32 -18.74
N SER A 151 6.24 -8.39 -18.56
CA SER A 151 5.96 -9.48 -17.65
C SER A 151 5.90 -9.02 -16.19
N HIS A 152 6.82 -8.14 -15.78
CA HIS A 152 6.83 -7.56 -14.43
C HIS A 152 5.61 -6.65 -14.21
N VAL A 153 5.29 -5.79 -15.18
CA VAL A 153 4.11 -4.92 -15.11
C VAL A 153 2.82 -5.74 -15.03
N LEU A 154 2.67 -6.77 -15.86
CA LEU A 154 1.49 -7.65 -15.84
C LEU A 154 1.39 -8.44 -14.55
N PHE A 155 2.48 -8.93 -14.01
CA PHE A 155 2.47 -9.73 -12.81
C PHE A 155 2.28 -8.88 -11.55
N SER A 156 3.16 -7.90 -11.30
CA SER A 156 3.15 -7.09 -10.08
C SER A 156 2.07 -6.00 -10.11
N GLY A 157 1.85 -5.36 -11.28
CA GLY A 157 0.88 -4.28 -11.42
C GLY A 157 -0.56 -4.73 -11.67
N VAL A 158 -0.78 -5.98 -12.12
CA VAL A 158 -2.12 -6.44 -12.51
C VAL A 158 -2.51 -7.74 -11.81
N ALA A 159 -1.72 -8.81 -11.92
CA ALA A 159 -2.12 -10.13 -11.40
C ALA A 159 -2.17 -10.16 -9.86
N ILE A 160 -1.18 -9.60 -9.18
CA ILE A 160 -1.15 -9.49 -7.72
C ILE A 160 -2.33 -8.66 -7.20
N PRO A 161 -2.58 -7.42 -7.67
CA PRO A 161 -3.74 -6.63 -7.25
C PRO A 161 -5.09 -7.28 -7.54
N ILE A 162 -5.26 -7.99 -8.66
CA ILE A 162 -6.48 -8.75 -8.95
C ILE A 162 -6.70 -9.85 -7.91
N THR A 163 -5.67 -10.64 -7.63
CA THR A 163 -5.77 -11.74 -6.66
C THR A 163 -6.07 -11.21 -5.27
N GLN A 164 -5.39 -10.14 -4.86
CA GLN A 164 -5.66 -9.43 -3.61
C GLN A 164 -7.10 -8.94 -3.52
N ALA A 165 -7.60 -8.29 -4.58
CA ALA A 165 -8.98 -7.80 -4.64
C ALA A 165 -10.01 -8.91 -4.52
N LEU A 166 -9.78 -10.06 -5.18
CA LEU A 166 -10.68 -11.22 -5.10
C LEU A 166 -10.69 -11.84 -3.70
N LEU A 167 -9.53 -11.97 -3.05
CA LEU A 167 -9.45 -12.47 -1.67
C LEU A 167 -10.08 -11.51 -0.66
N MET A 168 -9.96 -10.22 -0.88
CA MET A 168 -10.47 -9.16 -0.01
C MET A 168 -12.02 -9.19 0.13
N VAL A 169 -12.74 -9.70 -0.87
CA VAL A 169 -14.21 -9.78 -0.81
C VAL A 169 -14.74 -11.10 -0.24
N VAL A 170 -13.90 -12.12 -0.09
CA VAL A 170 -14.28 -13.42 0.45
C VAL A 170 -14.92 -13.33 1.84
N PRO A 171 -14.41 -12.52 2.80
CA PRO A 171 -15.05 -12.37 4.10
C PRO A 171 -16.51 -11.92 4.01
N ALA A 172 -16.81 -10.98 3.11
CA ALA A 172 -18.19 -10.52 2.89
C ALA A 172 -19.07 -11.62 2.32
N ILE A 173 -18.56 -12.40 1.37
CA ILE A 173 -19.27 -13.54 0.78
C ILE A 173 -19.56 -14.61 1.84
N VAL A 174 -18.59 -14.94 2.68
CA VAL A 174 -18.75 -15.94 3.75
C VAL A 174 -19.83 -15.51 4.74
N VAL A 175 -19.80 -14.26 5.22
CA VAL A 175 -20.84 -13.74 6.11
C VAL A 175 -22.20 -13.75 5.44
N TRP A 176 -22.28 -13.36 4.17
CA TRP A 176 -23.52 -13.36 3.40
C TRP A 176 -24.11 -14.77 3.26
N VAL A 177 -23.29 -15.80 3.05
CA VAL A 177 -23.74 -17.20 2.97
C VAL A 177 -24.23 -17.71 4.32
N LEU A 178 -23.54 -17.36 5.40
CA LEU A 178 -23.84 -17.83 6.76
C LEU A 178 -25.04 -17.12 7.41
N ASN A 179 -25.30 -15.87 7.02
CA ASN A 179 -26.36 -15.05 7.62
C ASN A 179 -27.32 -14.52 6.56
N ARG A 180 -28.46 -15.23 6.40
CA ARG A 180 -29.51 -14.85 5.43
C ARG A 180 -30.58 -13.92 6.00
N SER A 181 -30.58 -13.61 7.29
CA SER A 181 -31.71 -12.95 7.96
C SER A 181 -31.68 -11.43 7.95
N SER A 182 -30.53 -10.78 7.89
CA SER A 182 -30.42 -9.31 7.91
C SER A 182 -29.86 -8.78 6.59
N ARG A 183 -30.75 -8.36 5.68
CA ARG A 183 -30.35 -7.94 4.32
C ARG A 183 -30.47 -6.42 4.09
N LYS A 184 -30.03 -5.60 5.07
CA LYS A 184 -29.96 -4.14 4.90
C LYS A 184 -28.68 -3.76 4.14
N ALA A 185 -28.79 -2.83 3.19
CA ALA A 185 -27.66 -2.38 2.38
C ALA A 185 -26.47 -1.85 3.22
N LEU A 186 -26.77 -1.14 4.30
CA LEU A 186 -25.76 -0.61 5.21
C LEU A 186 -25.11 -1.68 6.09
N SER A 187 -25.78 -2.82 6.35
CA SER A 187 -25.12 -3.99 6.96
C SER A 187 -24.15 -4.63 5.96
N GLY A 188 -24.51 -4.69 4.68
CA GLY A 188 -23.62 -5.12 3.60
C GLY A 188 -22.38 -4.23 3.48
N TYR A 189 -22.57 -2.89 3.56
CA TYR A 189 -21.47 -1.94 3.64
C TYR A 189 -20.53 -2.26 4.80
N ALA A 190 -21.07 -2.38 6.00
CA ALA A 190 -20.28 -2.55 7.22
C ALA A 190 -19.44 -3.85 7.20
N VAL A 191 -20.04 -4.96 6.75
CA VAL A 191 -19.36 -6.27 6.64
C VAL A 191 -18.33 -6.26 5.50
N GLY A 192 -18.69 -5.72 4.33
CA GLY A 192 -17.79 -5.65 3.19
C GLY A 192 -16.57 -4.78 3.46
N ALA A 193 -16.79 -3.59 4.05
CA ALA A 193 -15.72 -2.68 4.45
C ALA A 193 -14.81 -3.30 5.53
N LEU A 194 -15.41 -3.93 6.55
CA LEU A 194 -14.65 -4.61 7.62
C LEU A 194 -13.77 -5.71 7.05
N GLY A 195 -14.36 -6.63 6.27
CA GLY A 195 -13.63 -7.77 5.71
C GLY A 195 -12.46 -7.32 4.85
N ALA A 196 -12.70 -6.32 4.00
CA ALA A 196 -11.68 -5.77 3.12
C ALA A 196 -10.53 -5.10 3.88
N VAL A 197 -10.84 -4.22 4.84
CA VAL A 197 -9.80 -3.53 5.62
C VAL A 197 -9.03 -4.50 6.52
N VAL A 198 -9.71 -5.48 7.12
CA VAL A 198 -9.03 -6.48 7.97
C VAL A 198 -8.08 -7.34 7.13
N PHE A 199 -8.51 -7.79 5.96
CA PHE A 199 -7.66 -8.52 5.02
C PHE A 199 -6.42 -7.70 4.67
N ASP A 200 -6.62 -6.49 4.20
CA ASP A 200 -5.59 -5.57 3.76
C ASP A 200 -4.58 -5.26 4.89
N ARG A 201 -5.07 -4.92 6.09
CA ARG A 201 -4.20 -4.61 7.23
C ARG A 201 -3.50 -5.84 7.81
N ALA A 202 -4.12 -7.02 7.79
CA ALA A 202 -3.47 -8.25 8.19
C ALA A 202 -2.34 -8.64 7.23
N ALA A 203 -2.56 -8.47 5.92
CA ALA A 203 -1.51 -8.63 4.92
C ALA A 203 -0.37 -7.64 5.15
N ALA A 204 -0.69 -6.34 5.29
CA ALA A 204 0.30 -5.30 5.55
C ALA A 204 1.14 -5.58 6.82
N ILE A 205 0.50 -5.91 7.95
CA ILE A 205 1.23 -6.26 9.18
C ILE A 205 2.20 -7.41 8.94
N THR A 206 1.75 -8.48 8.27
CA THR A 206 2.57 -9.67 8.04
C THR A 206 3.81 -9.34 7.20
N LEU A 207 3.65 -8.50 6.18
CA LEU A 207 4.74 -8.05 5.33
C LEU A 207 5.68 -7.07 6.04
N LEU A 208 5.18 -6.32 7.01
CA LEU A 208 5.95 -5.35 7.78
C LEU A 208 6.64 -5.93 9.03
N VAL A 209 6.30 -7.16 9.45
CA VAL A 209 6.95 -7.83 10.60
C VAL A 209 8.49 -7.83 10.51
N PRO A 210 9.12 -8.14 9.38
CA PRO A 210 10.58 -8.11 9.28
C PRO A 210 11.19 -6.73 9.57
N GLN A 211 10.43 -5.66 9.39
CA GLN A 211 10.90 -4.30 9.62
C GLN A 211 10.88 -3.90 11.08
N LEU A 212 9.99 -4.52 11.88
CA LEU A 212 10.05 -4.36 13.32
C LEU A 212 11.39 -4.88 13.86
N ALA A 213 11.98 -5.88 13.20
CA ALA A 213 13.30 -6.39 13.54
C ALA A 213 14.46 -5.41 13.24
N MET A 214 14.22 -4.38 12.41
CA MET A 214 15.22 -3.34 12.14
C MET A 214 15.32 -2.29 13.26
N GLY A 215 14.43 -2.31 14.26
CA GLY A 215 14.46 -1.46 15.44
C GLY A 215 13.25 -0.51 15.57
N VAL A 216 13.25 0.25 16.67
CA VAL A 216 12.14 1.14 17.02
C VAL A 216 12.11 2.39 16.16
N THR A 217 13.28 2.84 15.68
CA THR A 217 13.46 4.11 14.94
C THR A 217 14.16 3.87 13.61
N ALA A 218 13.64 4.48 12.55
CA ALA A 218 14.28 4.53 11.23
C ALA A 218 15.21 5.75 11.14
N ARG A 219 16.41 5.66 11.69
CA ARG A 219 17.35 6.81 11.80
C ARG A 219 17.78 7.37 10.44
N ASP A 220 17.86 6.51 9.43
CA ASP A 220 18.43 6.81 8.12
C ASP A 220 17.39 7.20 7.07
N GLN A 221 16.10 7.06 7.40
CA GLN A 221 15.03 7.44 6.49
C GLN A 221 14.77 8.95 6.55
N SER A 222 14.55 9.61 5.40
CA SER A 222 14.17 11.02 5.38
C SER A 222 12.75 11.22 5.93
N VAL A 223 12.51 12.34 6.60
CA VAL A 223 11.16 12.68 7.12
C VAL A 223 10.13 12.71 6.00
N THR A 224 10.51 13.17 4.81
CA THR A 224 9.62 13.22 3.64
C THR A 224 9.21 11.82 3.17
N ALA A 225 10.13 10.87 3.15
CA ALA A 225 9.83 9.47 2.82
C ALA A 225 8.89 8.85 3.87
N SER A 226 9.21 9.00 5.16
CA SER A 226 8.36 8.48 6.26
C SER A 226 6.93 9.07 6.23
N LEU A 227 6.79 10.38 5.94
CA LEU A 227 5.48 11.01 5.77
C LEU A 227 4.74 10.49 4.54
N GLY A 228 5.47 10.23 3.45
CA GLY A 228 4.90 9.63 2.24
C GLY A 228 4.33 8.25 2.50
N GLU A 229 5.10 7.39 3.13
CA GLU A 229 4.67 6.05 3.53
C GLU A 229 3.49 6.09 4.49
N ALA A 230 3.55 6.94 5.51
CA ALA A 230 2.44 7.14 6.43
C ALA A 230 1.16 7.56 5.71
N ALA A 231 1.25 8.44 4.70
CA ALA A 231 0.11 8.88 3.91
C ALA A 231 -0.45 7.76 3.02
N VAL A 232 0.41 6.98 2.38
CA VAL A 232 -0.02 5.91 1.48
C VAL A 232 -0.52 4.71 2.28
N GLU A 233 0.30 4.14 3.17
CA GLU A 233 -0.04 2.94 3.93
C GLU A 233 -1.07 3.19 5.04
N GLY A 234 -1.01 4.36 5.68
CA GLY A 234 -1.92 4.68 6.78
C GLY A 234 -3.25 5.31 6.34
N ILE A 235 -3.33 5.89 5.14
CA ILE A 235 -4.52 6.62 4.67
C ILE A 235 -5.01 6.09 3.33
N ALA A 236 -4.20 6.09 2.25
CA ALA A 236 -4.68 5.81 0.91
C ALA A 236 -5.19 4.37 0.76
N TRP A 237 -4.36 3.38 1.08
CA TRP A 237 -4.72 1.96 0.99
C TRP A 237 -5.91 1.58 1.87
N PRO A 238 -5.95 1.92 3.18
CA PRO A 238 -7.12 1.60 4.02
C PRO A 238 -8.42 2.24 3.51
N LEU A 239 -8.37 3.47 3.02
CA LEU A 239 -9.55 4.15 2.49
C LEU A 239 -10.05 3.51 1.20
N ALA A 240 -9.14 3.15 0.29
CA ALA A 240 -9.48 2.47 -0.96
C ALA A 240 -10.08 1.07 -0.70
N SER A 241 -9.46 0.27 0.17
CA SER A 241 -9.92 -1.06 0.56
C SER A 241 -11.29 -1.00 1.22
N LEU A 242 -11.47 -0.07 2.16
CA LEU A 242 -12.76 0.15 2.84
C LEU A 242 -13.84 0.59 1.84
N ALA A 243 -13.54 1.53 0.95
CA ALA A 243 -14.50 2.05 -0.01
C ALA A 243 -14.95 0.97 -1.00
N THR A 244 -14.01 0.26 -1.60
CA THR A 244 -14.29 -0.76 -2.61
C THR A 244 -14.93 -2.01 -2.02
N GLY A 245 -14.44 -2.49 -0.87
CA GLY A 245 -15.07 -3.58 -0.11
C GLY A 245 -16.48 -3.24 0.36
N GLY A 246 -16.69 -2.00 0.81
CA GLY A 246 -18.01 -1.49 1.19
C GLY A 246 -18.99 -1.43 0.01
N VAL A 247 -18.55 -0.96 -1.16
CA VAL A 247 -19.36 -0.96 -2.40
C VAL A 247 -19.73 -2.38 -2.81
N PHE A 248 -18.77 -3.31 -2.79
CA PHE A 248 -19.03 -4.72 -3.09
C PHE A 248 -20.05 -5.32 -2.10
N GLY A 249 -19.88 -5.08 -0.79
CA GLY A 249 -20.81 -5.54 0.23
C GLY A 249 -22.24 -5.02 0.02
N ILE A 250 -22.41 -3.73 -0.27
CA ILE A 250 -23.73 -3.16 -0.63
C ILE A 250 -24.31 -3.89 -1.83
N ALA A 251 -23.54 -4.03 -2.90
CA ALA A 251 -24.00 -4.67 -4.13
C ALA A 251 -24.40 -6.13 -3.91
N LEU A 252 -23.63 -6.88 -3.13
CA LEU A 252 -23.90 -8.27 -2.77
C LEU A 252 -25.22 -8.40 -2.00
N TRP A 253 -25.41 -7.59 -0.94
CA TRP A 253 -26.63 -7.60 -0.10
C TRP A 253 -27.89 -7.19 -0.86
N THR A 254 -27.78 -6.21 -1.76
CA THR A 254 -28.93 -5.74 -2.55
C THR A 254 -29.27 -6.67 -3.73
N THR A 255 -28.29 -7.40 -4.28
CA THR A 255 -28.51 -8.26 -5.45
C THR A 255 -29.35 -9.50 -5.14
N PHE A 256 -29.13 -10.13 -4.00
CA PHE A 256 -29.72 -11.43 -3.66
C PHE A 256 -30.80 -11.36 -2.58
N ARG A 257 -31.43 -10.20 -2.39
CA ARG A 257 -32.49 -10.01 -1.38
C ARG A 257 -33.78 -10.77 -1.74
N ASP A 258 -34.22 -10.63 -3.02
CA ASP A 258 -35.40 -11.31 -3.57
C ASP A 258 -35.05 -11.83 -4.97
N ASN A 259 -35.97 -11.98 -5.88
CA ASN A 259 -35.63 -12.43 -7.24
C ASN A 259 -34.55 -11.54 -7.90
N PRO A 260 -33.40 -12.09 -8.30
CA PRO A 260 -32.28 -11.29 -8.81
C PRO A 260 -32.61 -10.69 -10.17
N SER A 261 -33.01 -9.42 -10.19
CA SER A 261 -33.26 -8.69 -11.43
C SER A 261 -31.95 -8.50 -12.22
N ARG A 262 -32.07 -8.40 -13.56
CA ARG A 262 -30.89 -8.12 -14.43
C ARG A 262 -30.11 -6.89 -13.96
N ARG A 263 -30.82 -5.83 -13.49
CA ARG A 263 -30.20 -4.61 -12.99
C ARG A 263 -29.34 -4.86 -11.75
N ARG A 264 -29.80 -5.68 -10.81
CA ARG A 264 -29.05 -6.02 -9.58
C ARG A 264 -27.78 -6.80 -9.91
N ARG A 265 -27.83 -7.74 -10.86
CA ARG A 265 -26.63 -8.46 -11.35
C ARG A 265 -25.64 -7.52 -12.03
N VAL A 266 -26.11 -6.57 -12.84
CA VAL A 266 -25.26 -5.54 -13.45
C VAL A 266 -24.61 -4.65 -12.36
N ALA A 267 -25.34 -4.30 -11.29
CA ALA A 267 -24.79 -3.55 -10.18
C ALA A 267 -23.66 -4.32 -9.47
N LEU A 268 -23.84 -5.61 -9.21
CA LEU A 268 -22.77 -6.43 -8.60
C LEU A 268 -21.54 -6.51 -9.53
N ALA A 269 -21.74 -6.73 -10.82
CA ALA A 269 -20.64 -6.72 -11.80
C ALA A 269 -19.93 -5.37 -11.85
N ALA A 270 -20.67 -4.25 -11.79
CA ALA A 270 -20.08 -2.91 -11.76
C ALA A 270 -19.31 -2.65 -10.46
N ALA A 271 -19.81 -3.14 -9.31
CA ALA A 271 -19.09 -3.05 -8.03
C ALA A 271 -17.79 -3.86 -8.06
N THR A 272 -17.81 -5.07 -8.63
CA THR A 272 -16.61 -5.90 -8.82
C THR A 272 -15.63 -5.24 -9.77
N ALA A 273 -16.10 -4.68 -10.89
CA ALA A 273 -15.24 -3.95 -11.83
C ALA A 273 -14.62 -2.71 -11.20
N LEU A 274 -15.34 -1.98 -10.37
CA LEU A 274 -14.81 -0.84 -9.63
C LEU A 274 -13.72 -1.26 -8.65
N LEU A 275 -13.96 -2.33 -7.89
CA LEU A 275 -12.97 -2.92 -6.97
C LEU A 275 -11.68 -3.30 -7.71
N LEU A 276 -11.80 -4.11 -8.75
CA LEU A 276 -10.66 -4.54 -9.56
C LEU A 276 -9.93 -3.35 -10.20
N GLY A 277 -10.69 -2.41 -10.77
CA GLY A 277 -10.12 -1.22 -11.40
C GLY A 277 -9.33 -0.35 -10.43
N VAL A 278 -9.86 -0.09 -9.24
CA VAL A 278 -9.15 0.68 -8.21
C VAL A 278 -7.88 -0.03 -7.77
N MET A 279 -7.93 -1.33 -7.47
CA MET A 279 -6.76 -2.11 -7.03
C MET A 279 -5.69 -2.20 -8.13
N ILE A 280 -6.07 -2.44 -9.38
CA ILE A 280 -5.13 -2.47 -10.51
C ILE A 280 -4.47 -1.10 -10.70
N VAL A 281 -5.24 -0.01 -10.67
CA VAL A 281 -4.67 1.34 -10.87
C VAL A 281 -3.74 1.70 -9.73
N MET A 282 -4.07 1.37 -8.47
CA MET A 282 -3.17 1.55 -7.32
C MET A 282 -1.89 0.73 -7.49
N GLY A 283 -1.98 -0.54 -7.89
CA GLY A 283 -0.82 -1.38 -8.14
C GLY A 283 0.04 -0.91 -9.31
N LEU A 284 -0.57 -0.41 -10.40
CA LEU A 284 0.19 0.19 -11.52
C LEU A 284 0.91 1.47 -11.12
N VAL A 285 0.28 2.32 -10.29
CA VAL A 285 0.92 3.53 -9.73
C VAL A 285 2.08 3.14 -8.80
N ASP A 286 1.94 2.04 -8.07
CA ASP A 286 2.95 1.56 -7.12
C ASP A 286 4.25 1.14 -7.82
N ILE A 287 4.15 0.47 -8.97
CA ILE A 287 5.32 0.04 -9.75
C ILE A 287 5.83 1.09 -10.76
N ALA A 288 5.09 2.19 -10.96
CA ALA A 288 5.49 3.23 -11.92
C ALA A 288 6.68 4.06 -11.39
N PRO A 289 7.67 4.39 -12.21
CA PRO A 289 8.83 5.21 -11.81
C PRO A 289 8.43 6.68 -11.67
N LEU A 290 7.64 6.98 -10.65
CA LEU A 290 7.13 8.33 -10.36
C LEU A 290 7.96 9.01 -9.26
N SER A 291 8.01 10.34 -9.29
CA SER A 291 8.54 11.11 -8.15
C SER A 291 7.65 10.92 -6.92
N LEU A 292 8.24 10.92 -5.72
CA LEU A 292 7.51 10.70 -4.45
C LEU A 292 6.27 11.59 -4.30
N PRO A 293 6.30 12.91 -4.57
CA PRO A 293 5.12 13.74 -4.44
C PRO A 293 3.99 13.34 -5.40
N LEU A 294 4.34 12.97 -6.64
CA LEU A 294 3.37 12.55 -7.65
C LEU A 294 2.76 11.20 -7.29
N TYR A 295 3.57 10.26 -6.83
CA TYR A 295 3.12 8.96 -6.33
C TYR A 295 2.09 9.11 -5.21
N ILE A 296 2.44 9.88 -4.14
CA ILE A 296 1.53 10.14 -3.01
C ILE A 296 0.24 10.82 -3.49
N ALA A 297 0.36 11.83 -4.34
CA ALA A 297 -0.79 12.57 -4.85
C ALA A 297 -1.75 11.65 -5.64
N LEU A 298 -1.23 10.77 -6.50
CA LEU A 298 -2.03 9.82 -7.26
C LEU A 298 -2.70 8.77 -6.36
N GLN A 299 -1.99 8.19 -5.40
CA GLN A 299 -2.54 7.22 -4.45
C GLN A 299 -3.70 7.84 -3.64
N LEU A 300 -3.50 9.05 -3.10
CA LEU A 300 -4.54 9.78 -2.37
C LEU A 300 -5.73 10.18 -3.26
N LEU A 301 -5.48 10.56 -4.51
CA LEU A 301 -6.53 10.88 -5.49
C LEU A 301 -7.39 9.66 -5.79
N ILE A 302 -6.78 8.50 -6.04
CA ILE A 302 -7.49 7.24 -6.31
C ILE A 302 -8.36 6.87 -5.10
N ALA A 303 -7.82 6.94 -3.89
CA ALA A 303 -8.56 6.70 -2.66
C ALA A 303 -9.74 7.68 -2.49
N ALA A 304 -9.53 8.96 -2.78
CA ALA A 304 -10.60 9.97 -2.74
C ALA A 304 -11.71 9.70 -3.76
N LEU A 305 -11.35 9.29 -4.98
CA LEU A 305 -12.32 8.90 -6.01
C LEU A 305 -13.10 7.64 -5.61
N ALA A 306 -12.44 6.64 -5.01
CA ALA A 306 -13.10 5.45 -4.47
C ALA A 306 -14.10 5.83 -3.37
N MET A 307 -13.77 6.78 -2.49
CA MET A 307 -14.65 7.30 -1.46
C MET A 307 -15.87 8.05 -2.04
N VAL A 308 -15.70 8.81 -3.12
CA VAL A 308 -16.82 9.43 -3.84
C VAL A 308 -17.71 8.36 -4.47
N GLY A 309 -17.14 7.33 -5.07
CA GLY A 309 -17.84 6.16 -5.57
C GLY A 309 -18.68 5.49 -4.48
N LEU A 310 -18.09 5.24 -3.31
CA LEU A 310 -18.79 4.67 -2.15
C LEU A 310 -20.01 5.52 -1.75
N ARG A 311 -19.87 6.85 -1.67
CA ARG A 311 -20.99 7.74 -1.34
C ARG A 311 -22.12 7.65 -2.36
N HIS A 312 -21.79 7.59 -3.64
CA HIS A 312 -22.77 7.40 -4.70
C HIS A 312 -23.53 6.07 -4.56
N TRP A 313 -22.81 4.98 -4.25
CA TRP A 313 -23.42 3.67 -4.04
C TRP A 313 -24.30 3.63 -2.79
N ILE A 314 -23.88 4.21 -1.66
CA ILE A 314 -24.69 4.32 -0.45
C ILE A 314 -25.96 5.12 -0.74
N ALA A 315 -25.86 6.26 -1.41
CA ALA A 315 -27.03 7.07 -1.76
C ALA A 315 -28.02 6.30 -2.65
N GLY A 316 -27.52 5.58 -3.65
CA GLY A 316 -28.33 4.73 -4.52
C GLY A 316 -29.00 3.57 -3.78
N ALA A 317 -28.27 2.89 -2.90
CA ALA A 317 -28.81 1.77 -2.12
C ALA A 317 -29.92 2.20 -1.15
N LEU A 318 -29.72 3.32 -0.45
CA LEU A 318 -30.73 3.88 0.46
C LEU A 318 -32.01 4.28 -0.28
N LEU A 319 -31.89 4.81 -1.51
CA LEU A 319 -33.06 5.13 -2.35
C LEU A 319 -33.85 3.88 -2.74
N HIS A 320 -33.20 2.75 -2.94
CA HIS A 320 -33.90 1.52 -3.30
C HIS A 320 -34.54 0.81 -2.09
N GLU A 321 -33.93 0.86 -0.92
CA GLU A 321 -34.49 0.26 0.31
C GLU A 321 -35.77 0.91 0.76
N VAL A 322 -35.88 2.20 0.58
CA VAL A 322 -37.03 2.99 1.00
C VAL A 322 -38.32 2.65 0.23
N HIS A 323 -38.18 2.31 -1.03
CA HIS A 323 -39.34 2.02 -1.89
C HIS A 323 -40.13 0.77 -1.45
N GLU A 324 -39.50 -0.12 -0.69
CA GLU A 324 -40.10 -1.39 -0.25
C GLU A 324 -40.76 -1.31 1.15
N VAL A 325 -40.42 -0.32 1.98
CA VAL A 325 -40.80 -0.30 3.41
C VAL A 325 -42.00 0.61 3.71
N TYR A 326 -42.34 1.57 2.84
CA TYR A 326 -43.24 2.67 3.20
C TYR A 326 -44.63 2.65 2.61
N GLU A 327 -45.12 1.56 2.06
CA GLU A 327 -46.51 1.52 1.55
C GLU A 327 -47.58 1.41 2.65
N GLY A 328 -47.29 1.73 3.94
CA GLY A 328 -48.30 1.53 5.00
C GLY A 328 -48.20 2.33 6.30
N ALA A 329 -47.24 3.23 6.50
CA ALA A 329 -47.07 3.89 7.80
C ALA A 329 -47.58 5.34 7.81
N GLY A 330 -48.83 5.54 8.17
CA GLY A 330 -49.44 6.86 8.45
C GLY A 330 -49.20 7.28 9.93
N GLY A 331 -48.03 7.82 10.27
CA GLY A 331 -47.75 8.35 11.60
C GLY A 331 -46.73 9.49 11.56
N GLN A 332 -46.74 10.38 12.54
CA GLN A 332 -45.69 11.40 12.73
C GLN A 332 -44.57 10.83 13.60
N THR A 333 -43.31 10.90 13.13
CA THR A 333 -42.13 10.45 13.89
C THR A 333 -41.09 11.56 13.93
N PRO A 334 -40.45 11.80 15.09
CA PRO A 334 -39.32 12.74 15.17
C PRO A 334 -38.12 12.20 14.39
N CYS A 335 -37.44 13.06 13.65
CA CYS A 335 -36.23 12.72 12.96
C CYS A 335 -35.06 12.65 13.97
N ALA A 336 -34.40 11.51 14.06
CA ALA A 336 -33.24 11.32 14.97
C ALA A 336 -32.02 12.22 14.66
N GLU A 337 -32.01 12.95 13.54
CA GLU A 337 -30.89 13.78 13.10
C GLU A 337 -31.14 15.29 13.26
N CYS A 338 -32.38 15.74 13.16
CA CYS A 338 -32.74 17.17 13.26
C CYS A 338 -33.91 17.43 14.21
N ASP A 339 -34.42 16.43 14.92
CA ASP A 339 -35.54 16.43 15.86
C ASP A 339 -36.88 16.98 15.25
N HIS A 340 -36.89 17.21 13.94
CA HIS A 340 -38.09 17.66 13.24
C HIS A 340 -39.14 16.55 13.20
N VAL A 341 -40.34 16.85 13.65
CA VAL A 341 -41.50 15.94 13.62
C VAL A 341 -42.15 16.04 12.25
N ALA A 342 -41.97 15.01 11.43
CA ALA A 342 -42.56 14.94 10.09
C ALA A 342 -43.42 13.70 9.91
N ALA A 343 -44.26 13.69 8.88
CA ALA A 343 -44.91 12.46 8.45
C ALA A 343 -43.87 11.35 8.25
N ALA A 344 -44.25 10.11 8.58
CA ALA A 344 -43.36 8.96 8.41
C ALA A 344 -43.10 8.73 6.92
N THR A 345 -42.10 9.45 6.38
CA THR A 345 -41.66 9.39 4.99
C THR A 345 -40.32 8.70 4.89
N ALA A 346 -39.97 8.29 3.69
CA ALA A 346 -38.74 7.62 3.38
C ALA A 346 -37.51 8.46 3.65
N PHE A 347 -37.61 9.76 3.46
CA PHE A 347 -36.58 10.76 3.76
C PHE A 347 -37.17 11.87 4.62
N CYS A 348 -36.38 12.40 5.52
CA CYS A 348 -36.77 13.56 6.30
C CYS A 348 -36.93 14.77 5.38
N THR A 349 -38.10 15.42 5.41
CA THR A 349 -38.41 16.59 4.57
C THR A 349 -37.61 17.84 4.92
N ASP A 350 -37.02 17.91 6.12
CA ASP A 350 -36.20 19.04 6.57
C ASP A 350 -34.72 18.84 6.32
N CYS A 351 -34.14 17.66 6.68
CA CYS A 351 -32.69 17.41 6.58
C CYS A 351 -32.27 16.46 5.44
N GLY A 352 -33.20 15.78 4.78
CA GLY A 352 -32.95 14.89 3.63
C GLY A 352 -32.33 13.52 3.97
N VAL A 353 -32.21 13.16 5.26
CA VAL A 353 -31.65 11.86 5.67
C VAL A 353 -32.67 10.75 5.47
N ALA A 354 -32.21 9.63 4.89
CA ALA A 354 -33.05 8.44 4.73
C ALA A 354 -33.36 7.79 6.08
N THR A 355 -34.61 7.36 6.25
CA THR A 355 -35.03 6.64 7.45
C THR A 355 -34.28 5.33 7.63
N ALA A 356 -33.91 4.63 6.55
CA ALA A 356 -33.08 3.44 6.55
C ALA A 356 -31.63 3.68 7.02
N ALA A 357 -31.17 4.95 6.98
CA ALA A 357 -29.84 5.34 7.48
C ALA A 357 -29.85 5.69 8.98
N ARG A 358 -30.99 5.60 9.66
CA ARG A 358 -31.06 5.86 11.10
C ARG A 358 -30.38 4.71 11.87
N PRO A 359 -29.52 5.03 12.86
CA PRO A 359 -29.01 4.00 13.74
C PRO A 359 -30.17 3.35 14.50
N PRO A 360 -30.13 2.03 14.77
CA PRO A 360 -31.02 1.44 15.73
C PRO A 360 -30.83 2.19 17.05
N THR A 361 -31.89 2.30 17.87
CA THR A 361 -31.93 3.07 19.12
C THR A 361 -30.82 2.69 20.11
N VAL A 362 -29.64 3.20 19.88
CA VAL A 362 -28.48 3.07 20.76
C VAL A 362 -28.27 4.41 21.45
N PRO A 363 -28.12 4.47 22.78
CA PRO A 363 -27.88 5.72 23.47
C PRO A 363 -26.63 6.41 22.89
N ALA A 364 -26.71 7.72 22.66
CA ALA A 364 -25.62 8.51 22.12
C ALA A 364 -24.34 8.29 22.94
N VAL A 365 -23.32 7.80 22.28
CA VAL A 365 -22.00 7.59 22.90
C VAL A 365 -21.30 8.94 22.95
N GLY A 366 -21.15 9.52 24.12
CA GLY A 366 -20.49 10.80 24.34
C GLY A 366 -19.00 10.80 23.98
N TYR A 367 -18.42 11.98 23.84
CA TYR A 367 -17.04 12.25 23.47
C TYR A 367 -15.99 11.32 24.14
N PRO A 368 -16.03 11.14 25.48
CA PRO A 368 -15.07 10.28 26.17
C PRO A 368 -15.16 8.80 25.81
N ARG A 369 -16.34 8.35 25.37
CA ARG A 369 -16.58 6.93 25.06
C ARG A 369 -16.03 6.49 23.69
N VAL A 370 -15.64 7.43 22.81
CA VAL A 370 -14.95 7.11 21.55
C VAL A 370 -13.44 7.28 21.72
N LEU A 371 -13.00 8.41 22.29
CA LEU A 371 -11.59 8.72 22.40
C LEU A 371 -10.84 7.83 23.39
N ALA A 372 -11.44 7.52 24.52
CA ALA A 372 -10.80 6.68 25.53
C ALA A 372 -10.46 5.25 25.01
N PRO A 373 -11.42 4.49 24.43
CA PRO A 373 -11.10 3.17 23.89
C PRO A 373 -10.17 3.25 22.65
N LEU A 374 -10.25 4.32 21.85
CA LEU A 374 -9.33 4.54 20.73
C LEU A 374 -7.90 4.76 21.24
N ALA A 375 -7.73 5.67 22.19
CA ALA A 375 -6.42 5.97 22.77
C ALA A 375 -5.83 4.75 23.50
N ALA A 376 -6.64 4.01 24.25
CA ALA A 376 -6.22 2.78 24.89
C ALA A 376 -5.82 1.71 23.86
N GLY A 377 -6.62 1.52 22.81
CA GLY A 377 -6.31 0.59 21.73
C GLY A 377 -5.03 0.94 20.99
N LEU A 378 -4.87 2.22 20.60
CA LEU A 378 -3.64 2.71 19.96
C LEU A 378 -2.43 2.53 20.89
N GLY A 379 -2.56 2.89 22.17
CA GLY A 379 -1.50 2.70 23.14
C GLY A 379 -1.05 1.23 23.26
N VAL A 380 -2.00 0.30 23.36
CA VAL A 380 -1.70 -1.14 23.40
C VAL A 380 -0.99 -1.61 22.13
N VAL A 381 -1.46 -1.22 20.96
CA VAL A 381 -0.87 -1.65 19.68
C VAL A 381 0.52 -1.06 19.48
N ILE A 382 0.72 0.22 19.83
CA ILE A 382 2.03 0.87 19.76
C ILE A 382 3.02 0.20 20.74
N VAL A 383 2.60 -0.04 21.99
CA VAL A 383 3.44 -0.72 22.97
C VAL A 383 3.79 -2.14 22.50
N ALA A 384 2.83 -2.87 21.93
CA ALA A 384 3.08 -4.20 21.37
C ALA A 384 4.09 -4.15 20.21
N ALA A 385 3.95 -3.20 19.29
CA ALA A 385 4.87 -3.04 18.17
C ALA A 385 6.28 -2.63 18.61
N VAL A 386 6.38 -1.70 19.58
CA VAL A 386 7.67 -1.28 20.16
C VAL A 386 8.32 -2.45 20.90
N SER A 387 7.54 -3.21 21.67
CA SER A 387 8.05 -4.41 22.36
C SER A 387 8.50 -5.48 21.36
N ALA A 388 7.74 -5.72 20.31
CA ALA A 388 8.12 -6.63 19.24
C ALA A 388 9.42 -6.17 18.56
N ALA A 389 9.55 -4.91 18.23
CA ALA A 389 10.77 -4.33 17.68
C ALA A 389 11.97 -4.54 18.61
N MET A 390 11.81 -4.26 19.91
CA MET A 390 12.89 -4.46 20.90
C MET A 390 13.31 -5.92 21.07
N LEU A 391 12.34 -6.85 20.99
CA LEU A 391 12.61 -8.27 21.17
C LEU A 391 13.17 -8.93 19.92
N THR A 392 12.86 -8.42 18.75
CA THR A 392 13.30 -8.99 17.47
C THR A 392 14.55 -8.31 16.91
N THR A 393 14.89 -7.10 17.40
CA THR A 393 16.15 -6.44 17.02
C THR A 393 17.31 -7.30 17.50
N PRO A 394 18.22 -7.75 16.60
CA PRO A 394 19.37 -8.56 17.00
C PRO A 394 20.24 -7.81 18.01
N ALA A 395 20.75 -8.53 18.99
CA ALA A 395 21.71 -7.96 19.93
C ALA A 395 22.97 -7.52 19.17
N THR A 396 23.50 -6.35 19.53
CA THR A 396 24.81 -5.88 19.06
C THR A 396 25.85 -6.95 19.27
N LYS A 397 26.52 -7.38 18.18
CA LYS A 397 27.75 -8.14 18.30
C LYS A 397 28.88 -7.13 18.24
N ASP A 398 29.62 -7.01 19.34
CA ASP A 398 30.86 -6.28 19.34
C ASP A 398 31.91 -7.12 18.58
N PHE A 399 32.21 -6.69 17.36
CA PHE A 399 33.30 -7.28 16.59
C PHE A 399 34.59 -6.60 17.03
N VAL A 400 35.49 -7.35 17.62
CA VAL A 400 36.82 -6.89 18.02
C VAL A 400 37.81 -7.35 16.98
N CYS A 401 38.46 -6.43 16.30
CA CYS A 401 39.51 -6.74 15.34
C CYS A 401 40.90 -6.55 15.98
N PRO A 402 41.80 -7.52 15.91
CA PRO A 402 41.64 -8.95 15.63
C PRO A 402 40.99 -9.71 16.79
N PRO A 403 40.28 -10.86 16.64
CA PRO A 403 40.35 -11.74 15.44
C PRO A 403 39.23 -11.56 14.41
N ASP A 404 38.21 -10.70 14.65
CA ASP A 404 36.99 -10.64 13.82
C ASP A 404 37.09 -9.64 12.65
N CYS A 405 38.29 -9.47 12.09
CA CYS A 405 38.58 -8.51 11.02
C CYS A 405 38.02 -8.87 9.64
N GLY A 406 36.85 -9.49 9.60
CA GLY A 406 36.22 -9.97 8.38
C GLY A 406 36.84 -11.25 7.85
N ARG A 407 36.01 -12.17 7.43
CA ARG A 407 36.48 -13.33 6.68
C ARG A 407 36.53 -12.96 5.21
N PRO A 408 37.65 -13.20 4.52
CA PRO A 408 37.64 -13.12 3.06
C PRO A 408 36.58 -14.10 2.55
N PRO A 409 35.85 -13.79 1.46
CA PRO A 409 34.86 -14.69 0.92
C PRO A 409 35.52 -16.04 0.60
N LEU A 410 34.88 -17.11 1.04
CA LEU A 410 35.25 -18.48 0.68
C LEU A 410 34.77 -18.69 -0.78
N GLY A 411 35.42 -18.06 -1.75
CA GLY A 411 35.06 -18.15 -3.15
C GLY A 411 36.23 -18.65 -4.00
N THR A 412 35.90 -19.21 -5.17
CA THR A 412 36.87 -19.55 -6.20
C THR A 412 37.63 -18.29 -6.60
N PRO A 413 38.95 -18.34 -6.79
CA PRO A 413 39.72 -17.21 -7.29
C PRO A 413 39.13 -16.66 -8.59
N VAL A 414 39.14 -15.34 -8.77
CA VAL A 414 38.57 -14.66 -9.97
C VAL A 414 39.17 -15.23 -11.27
N GLU A 415 40.40 -15.68 -11.25
CA GLU A 415 41.08 -16.27 -12.38
C GLU A 415 40.43 -17.56 -12.88
N ASN A 416 39.82 -18.33 -11.99
CA ASN A 416 39.18 -19.62 -12.31
C ASN A 416 37.66 -19.48 -12.54
N ASN A 417 37.10 -18.28 -12.41
CA ASN A 417 35.70 -18.06 -12.64
C ASN A 417 35.37 -17.97 -14.14
N PRO A 418 34.19 -18.40 -14.56
CA PRO A 418 33.74 -18.24 -15.93
C PRO A 418 33.78 -16.77 -16.34
N ARG A 419 33.94 -16.52 -17.64
CA ARG A 419 34.06 -15.17 -18.18
C ARG A 419 33.00 -14.92 -19.26
N PHE A 420 32.28 -13.84 -19.11
CA PHE A 420 31.43 -13.27 -20.14
C PHE A 420 32.27 -12.46 -21.11
N SER A 421 31.97 -12.54 -22.40
CA SER A 421 32.55 -11.71 -23.44
C SER A 421 31.42 -11.13 -24.25
N SER A 422 31.40 -9.82 -24.44
CA SER A 422 30.37 -9.16 -25.24
C SER A 422 30.46 -9.56 -26.72
N ASP A 423 29.32 -9.70 -27.39
CA ASP A 423 29.25 -10.13 -28.80
C ASP A 423 30.00 -9.18 -29.75
N ASP A 424 30.05 -7.90 -29.41
CA ASP A 424 30.80 -6.87 -30.15
C ASP A 424 32.31 -6.85 -29.82
N GLY A 425 32.75 -7.69 -28.90
CA GLY A 425 34.15 -7.73 -28.46
C GLY A 425 34.60 -6.49 -27.67
N ALA A 426 33.69 -5.61 -27.27
CA ALA A 426 34.03 -4.36 -26.58
C ALA A 426 34.61 -4.61 -25.19
N PHE A 427 34.18 -5.66 -24.51
CA PHE A 427 34.71 -6.03 -23.18
C PHE A 427 34.50 -7.49 -22.84
N SER A 428 35.18 -7.93 -21.77
CA SER A 428 34.89 -9.18 -21.10
C SER A 428 35.03 -9.01 -19.58
N VAL A 429 34.31 -9.84 -18.80
CA VAL A 429 34.32 -9.77 -17.34
C VAL A 429 34.15 -11.17 -16.74
N ALA A 430 34.84 -11.48 -15.64
CA ALA A 430 34.61 -12.70 -14.89
C ALA A 430 33.35 -12.55 -14.03
N TYR A 431 32.62 -13.64 -13.86
CA TYR A 431 31.44 -13.70 -12.98
C TYR A 431 31.50 -14.97 -12.11
N PRO A 432 30.78 -15.00 -10.96
CA PRO A 432 30.77 -16.18 -10.10
C PRO A 432 30.12 -17.39 -10.79
N ALA A 433 30.69 -18.58 -10.54
CA ALA A 433 30.10 -19.82 -11.05
C ALA A 433 28.72 -20.08 -10.46
N GLU A 434 27.78 -20.56 -11.28
CA GLU A 434 26.37 -20.75 -10.89
C GLU A 434 26.19 -21.70 -9.71
N GLU A 435 27.05 -22.69 -9.54
CA GLU A 435 26.96 -23.67 -8.45
C GLU A 435 27.27 -23.09 -7.06
N ALA A 436 27.78 -21.87 -6.99
CA ALA A 436 28.24 -21.23 -5.76
C ALA A 436 27.22 -20.25 -5.16
N ALA A 437 25.93 -20.63 -5.09
CA ALA A 437 24.84 -19.81 -4.58
C ALA A 437 24.44 -18.62 -5.48
N TYR A 438 24.85 -18.59 -6.73
CA TYR A 438 24.51 -17.56 -7.70
C TYR A 438 23.82 -18.12 -8.94
N LYS A 439 22.95 -17.30 -9.55
CA LYS A 439 22.39 -17.53 -10.87
C LYS A 439 22.79 -16.39 -11.80
N ALA A 440 23.46 -16.71 -12.91
CA ALA A 440 23.85 -15.75 -13.93
C ALA A 440 22.80 -15.65 -15.05
N THR A 441 22.58 -14.44 -15.55
CA THR A 441 21.75 -14.16 -16.73
C THR A 441 22.56 -13.25 -17.66
N PHE A 442 22.66 -13.63 -18.93
CA PHE A 442 23.46 -12.92 -19.91
C PHE A 442 22.57 -12.02 -20.78
N ASP A 443 23.04 -10.82 -21.05
CA ASP A 443 22.37 -9.80 -21.87
C ASP A 443 20.87 -9.66 -21.56
N PRO A 444 20.50 -9.51 -20.26
CA PRO A 444 19.11 -9.30 -19.94
C PRO A 444 18.58 -8.01 -20.59
N PRO A 445 17.28 -7.91 -20.84
CA PRO A 445 16.70 -6.74 -21.52
C PRO A 445 17.16 -5.41 -20.92
N GLY A 446 17.78 -4.56 -21.76
CA GLY A 446 18.28 -3.23 -21.37
C GLY A 446 19.64 -3.20 -20.65
N LEU A 447 20.37 -4.33 -20.60
CA LEU A 447 21.70 -4.40 -20.04
C LEU A 447 22.57 -5.28 -20.95
N HIS A 448 23.69 -4.73 -21.43
CA HIS A 448 24.65 -5.47 -22.24
C HIS A 448 25.78 -5.98 -21.36
N GLY A 449 25.65 -7.22 -20.88
CA GLY A 449 26.56 -7.82 -19.92
C GLY A 449 25.99 -8.98 -19.12
N VAL A 450 26.46 -9.17 -17.91
CA VAL A 450 26.02 -10.25 -17.03
C VAL A 450 25.35 -9.71 -15.78
N GLU A 451 24.20 -10.24 -15.47
CA GLU A 451 23.51 -10.05 -14.20
C GLU A 451 23.58 -11.33 -13.38
N VAL A 452 24.02 -11.19 -12.15
CA VAL A 452 24.18 -12.29 -11.20
C VAL A 452 23.23 -12.06 -10.02
N ARG A 453 22.42 -13.06 -9.70
CA ARG A 453 21.55 -13.06 -8.52
C ARG A 453 22.08 -14.00 -7.47
N TYR A 454 22.06 -13.54 -6.23
CA TYR A 454 22.36 -14.37 -5.08
C TYR A 454 21.12 -15.19 -4.69
N ILE A 455 21.25 -16.50 -4.53
CA ILE A 455 20.15 -17.43 -4.23
C ILE A 455 20.31 -18.14 -2.87
N GLY A 456 21.39 -17.91 -2.15
CA GLY A 456 21.78 -18.62 -0.93
C GLY A 456 21.56 -17.83 0.37
N GLY A 457 20.47 -17.09 0.52
CA GLY A 457 20.21 -16.32 1.73
C GLY A 457 19.52 -14.99 1.45
N ASP A 458 19.96 -13.91 2.09
CA ASP A 458 19.49 -12.56 1.76
C ASP A 458 19.84 -12.23 0.32
N THR A 459 18.82 -11.92 -0.46
CA THR A 459 18.92 -11.80 -1.90
C THR A 459 19.48 -10.45 -2.30
N GLY A 460 20.47 -10.47 -3.15
CA GLY A 460 21.02 -9.30 -3.82
C GLY A 460 21.30 -9.61 -5.28
N SER A 461 21.62 -8.59 -6.05
CA SER A 461 22.06 -8.74 -7.44
C SER A 461 23.30 -7.91 -7.72
N LEU A 462 24.13 -8.42 -8.63
CA LEU A 462 25.33 -7.78 -9.17
C LEU A 462 25.19 -7.72 -10.68
N ALA A 463 25.35 -6.55 -11.27
CA ALA A 463 25.36 -6.36 -12.71
C ALA A 463 26.73 -5.86 -13.15
N LEU A 464 27.32 -6.52 -14.12
CA LEU A 464 28.60 -6.20 -14.74
C LEU A 464 28.35 -6.00 -16.23
N PHE A 465 28.41 -4.76 -16.72
CA PHE A 465 27.97 -4.45 -18.07
C PHE A 465 28.74 -3.30 -18.70
N GLY A 466 28.58 -3.14 -19.99
CA GLY A 466 29.20 -2.07 -20.76
C GLY A 466 28.18 -1.30 -21.60
N GLU A 467 28.46 -0.02 -21.84
CA GLU A 467 27.68 0.83 -22.77
C GLU A 467 28.56 1.91 -23.42
N SER A 468 28.10 2.47 -24.52
CA SER A 468 28.74 3.65 -25.12
C SER A 468 28.66 4.85 -24.16
N ALA A 469 29.80 5.46 -23.87
CA ALA A 469 29.85 6.61 -22.95
C ALA A 469 29.23 7.86 -23.57
N ARG A 470 29.26 8.00 -24.90
CA ARG A 470 28.72 9.18 -25.63
C ARG A 470 29.20 10.52 -25.03
N GLY A 471 30.51 10.59 -24.74
CA GLY A 471 31.13 11.76 -24.15
C GLY A 471 30.83 11.99 -22.67
N ARG A 472 30.06 11.11 -21.99
CA ARG A 472 29.76 11.22 -20.56
C ARG A 472 30.97 10.83 -19.71
N THR A 473 31.12 11.53 -18.59
CA THR A 473 32.10 11.19 -17.57
C THR A 473 31.65 10.00 -16.71
N PRO A 474 32.56 9.27 -16.04
CA PRO A 474 32.20 8.21 -15.12
C PRO A 474 31.18 8.67 -14.06
N LYS A 475 31.35 9.87 -13.51
CA LYS A 475 30.42 10.46 -12.55
C LYS A 475 29.00 10.63 -13.13
N GLN A 476 28.88 11.14 -14.34
CA GLN A 476 27.57 11.30 -15.00
C GLN A 476 26.90 9.95 -15.25
N ILE A 477 27.66 8.93 -15.64
CA ILE A 477 27.15 7.59 -15.88
C ILE A 477 26.62 6.97 -14.57
N VAL A 478 27.39 7.04 -13.49
CA VAL A 478 26.98 6.53 -12.18
C VAL A 478 25.68 7.20 -11.71
N TRP A 479 25.61 8.52 -11.84
CA TRP A 479 24.40 9.25 -11.46
C TRP A 479 23.21 8.95 -12.37
N GLN A 480 23.44 8.71 -13.65
CA GLN A 480 22.38 8.30 -14.57
C GLN A 480 21.82 6.92 -14.24
N VAL A 481 22.68 5.97 -13.90
CA VAL A 481 22.26 4.63 -13.45
C VAL A 481 21.45 4.75 -12.16
N LEU A 482 21.94 5.49 -11.17
CA LEU A 482 21.27 5.69 -9.89
C LEU A 482 19.92 6.40 -10.08
N SER A 483 19.89 7.53 -10.76
CA SER A 483 18.66 8.32 -10.94
C SER A 483 17.64 7.63 -11.86
N GLY A 484 18.10 6.84 -12.81
CA GLY A 484 17.23 6.11 -13.71
C GLY A 484 16.53 4.93 -13.08
N LYS A 485 17.21 4.24 -12.15
CA LYS A 485 16.68 3.05 -11.47
C LYS A 485 16.12 3.35 -10.09
N TYR A 486 16.75 4.25 -9.38
CA TYR A 486 16.43 4.59 -7.99
C TYR A 486 16.35 6.11 -7.82
N PRO A 487 15.32 6.78 -8.41
CA PRO A 487 15.20 8.24 -8.42
C PRO A 487 15.12 8.84 -7.01
N GLU A 488 14.86 8.04 -6.00
CA GLU A 488 14.76 8.44 -4.60
C GLU A 488 15.92 7.97 -3.73
N ALA A 489 16.92 7.36 -4.37
CA ALA A 489 18.11 6.97 -3.64
C ALA A 489 18.77 8.20 -3.01
N THR A 490 19.08 8.08 -1.73
CA THR A 490 19.88 9.06 -1.01
C THR A 490 21.34 8.65 -1.03
N LEU A 491 22.20 9.58 -1.46
CA LEU A 491 23.63 9.33 -1.47
C LEU A 491 24.11 9.10 -0.04
N SER A 492 24.79 7.98 0.19
CA SER A 492 25.47 7.68 1.44
C SER A 492 26.89 8.24 1.39
N TYR A 493 27.69 7.86 0.39
CA TYR A 493 29.03 8.42 0.14
C TYR A 493 29.48 8.22 -1.30
N GLU A 494 30.44 9.05 -1.74
CA GLU A 494 31.09 8.96 -3.05
C GLU A 494 32.38 8.13 -2.97
N ILE A 495 32.74 7.43 -4.05
CA ILE A 495 34.03 6.74 -4.22
C ILE A 495 34.76 7.43 -5.38
N PRO A 496 35.39 8.59 -5.15
CA PRO A 496 35.97 9.42 -6.22
C PRO A 496 37.19 8.78 -6.88
N ASN A 497 37.82 7.83 -6.22
CA ASN A 497 39.00 7.08 -6.67
C ASN A 497 38.67 5.63 -7.02
N ALA A 498 37.43 5.36 -7.44
CA ALA A 498 37.02 4.04 -7.90
C ALA A 498 37.87 3.61 -9.12
N SER A 499 38.08 2.30 -9.22
CA SER A 499 38.75 1.69 -10.35
C SER A 499 37.91 0.56 -10.91
N VAL A 500 37.74 0.51 -12.22
CA VAL A 500 37.02 -0.55 -12.94
C VAL A 500 37.91 -1.06 -14.06
N GLY A 501 38.25 -2.35 -14.05
CA GLY A 501 39.20 -2.90 -15.02
C GLY A 501 40.58 -2.20 -14.96
N TYR A 502 41.03 -1.82 -13.77
CA TYR A 502 42.24 -1.04 -13.53
C TYR A 502 42.25 0.36 -14.19
N GLN A 503 41.11 0.82 -14.73
CA GLN A 503 40.95 2.16 -15.24
C GLN A 503 40.37 3.07 -14.15
N PRO A 504 40.97 4.26 -13.90
CA PRO A 504 40.39 5.23 -12.99
C PRO A 504 38.98 5.61 -13.38
N GLY A 505 38.10 5.68 -12.40
CA GLY A 505 36.68 5.92 -12.58
C GLY A 505 36.06 6.71 -11.43
N TYR A 506 34.80 6.48 -11.22
CA TYR A 506 34.03 7.06 -10.15
C TYR A 506 33.00 6.05 -9.64
N GLY A 507 32.67 6.10 -8.37
CA GLY A 507 31.63 5.29 -7.79
C GLY A 507 30.79 6.08 -6.79
N ALA A 508 29.62 5.56 -6.49
CA ALA A 508 28.74 6.08 -5.47
C ALA A 508 28.01 4.94 -4.75
N VAL A 509 27.80 5.13 -3.46
CA VAL A 509 27.00 4.27 -2.62
C VAL A 509 25.78 5.05 -2.18
N ALA A 510 24.60 4.51 -2.46
CA ALA A 510 23.32 5.13 -2.16
C ALA A 510 22.41 4.15 -1.43
N ASP A 511 21.53 4.68 -0.63
CA ASP A 511 20.51 3.93 0.07
C ASP A 511 19.13 4.29 -0.49
N VAL A 512 18.32 3.28 -0.71
CA VAL A 512 16.96 3.45 -1.23
C VAL A 512 15.99 2.58 -0.43
N TYR A 513 14.82 3.12 -0.19
CA TYR A 513 13.70 2.34 0.33
C TYR A 513 12.83 1.95 -0.86
N ALA A 514 12.84 0.66 -1.19
CA ALA A 514 12.05 0.15 -2.30
C ALA A 514 10.58 0.44 -2.03
N ARG A 515 9.91 1.03 -3.03
CA ARG A 515 8.49 1.26 -2.99
C ARG A 515 7.80 0.03 -3.54
N ASP A 516 7.39 -0.83 -2.68
CA ASP A 516 6.38 -1.81 -3.02
C ASP A 516 5.39 -1.91 -1.86
N SER A 517 4.16 -2.24 -2.17
CA SER A 517 3.08 -2.40 -1.19
C SER A 517 3.38 -3.47 -0.12
N ALA A 518 4.41 -4.26 -0.34
CA ALA A 518 4.78 -5.38 0.49
C ALA A 518 6.07 -5.18 1.28
N ALA A 519 6.95 -4.28 0.84
CA ALA A 519 8.30 -4.14 1.41
C ALA A 519 8.82 -2.69 1.43
N SER A 520 7.91 -1.71 1.42
CA SER A 520 8.20 -0.27 1.33
C SER A 520 9.17 0.26 2.40
N TYR A 521 9.53 -0.57 3.35
CA TYR A 521 10.44 -0.20 4.42
C TYR A 521 11.79 -0.93 4.37
N THR A 522 11.99 -1.86 3.44
CA THR A 522 13.28 -2.52 3.31
C THR A 522 14.29 -1.54 2.73
N ARG A 523 15.28 -1.14 3.52
CA ARG A 523 16.40 -0.35 3.03
C ARG A 523 17.27 -1.22 2.13
N LEU A 524 17.45 -0.79 0.90
CA LEU A 524 18.41 -1.38 -0.02
C LEU A 524 19.64 -0.49 -0.11
N ARG A 525 20.80 -1.09 -0.16
CA ARG A 525 22.05 -0.41 -0.50
C ARG A 525 22.39 -0.70 -1.95
N VAL A 526 22.66 0.36 -2.69
CA VAL A 526 23.06 0.32 -4.09
C VAL A 526 24.48 0.86 -4.20
N ILE A 527 25.36 0.13 -4.84
CA ILE A 527 26.73 0.52 -5.13
C ILE A 527 26.88 0.54 -6.64
N VAL A 528 27.31 1.65 -7.22
CA VAL A 528 27.57 1.77 -8.66
C VAL A 528 28.96 2.32 -8.85
N MET A 529 29.76 1.66 -9.69
CA MET A 529 31.10 2.09 -10.08
C MET A 529 31.20 2.07 -11.60
N ALA A 530 31.81 3.09 -12.19
CA ALA A 530 32.03 3.16 -13.64
C ALA A 530 33.41 3.72 -13.98
N ALA A 531 33.98 3.24 -15.05
CA ALA A 531 35.13 3.84 -15.70
C ALA A 531 34.89 3.96 -17.21
N VAL A 532 35.52 4.94 -17.85
CA VAL A 532 35.39 5.21 -19.28
C VAL A 532 36.74 5.15 -19.93
N LYS A 533 36.83 4.41 -21.03
CA LYS A 533 38.00 4.34 -21.90
C LYS A 533 37.55 4.25 -23.36
N HIS A 534 38.14 5.05 -24.25
CA HIS A 534 37.78 5.10 -25.69
C HIS A 534 36.29 5.29 -25.97
N ASP A 535 35.63 6.19 -25.23
CA ASP A 535 34.19 6.48 -25.29
C ASP A 535 33.27 5.26 -25.01
N TYR A 536 33.80 4.26 -24.33
CA TYR A 536 33.07 3.09 -23.84
C TYR A 536 33.15 3.04 -22.31
N ALA A 537 32.02 2.81 -21.66
CA ALA A 537 31.91 2.73 -20.21
C ALA A 537 31.78 1.29 -19.77
N LEU A 538 32.54 0.89 -18.75
CA LEU A 538 32.35 -0.34 -18.01
C LEU A 538 31.78 -0.01 -16.64
N ILE A 539 30.74 -0.71 -16.27
CA ILE A 539 29.90 -0.42 -15.09
C ILE A 539 29.75 -1.69 -14.27
N ALA A 540 30.04 -1.58 -12.99
CA ALA A 540 29.71 -2.57 -11.98
C ALA A 540 28.69 -1.98 -11.01
N ALA A 541 27.57 -2.66 -10.84
CA ALA A 541 26.52 -2.20 -9.96
C ALA A 541 25.98 -3.35 -9.12
N ALA A 542 25.78 -3.14 -7.82
CA ALA A 542 25.20 -4.12 -6.93
C ALA A 542 24.08 -3.50 -6.11
N VAL A 543 23.08 -4.30 -5.82
CA VAL A 543 21.98 -3.93 -4.93
C VAL A 543 21.66 -5.09 -4.01
N GLY A 544 21.43 -4.79 -2.74
CA GLY A 544 21.03 -5.80 -1.75
C GLY A 544 20.42 -5.15 -0.52
N PRO A 545 19.76 -5.93 0.34
CA PRO A 545 19.25 -5.43 1.60
C PRO A 545 20.38 -4.80 2.42
N TYR A 546 20.12 -3.61 2.96
CA TYR A 546 21.07 -2.96 3.86
C TYR A 546 21.00 -3.62 5.23
N HIS A 547 22.14 -4.07 5.69
CA HIS A 547 22.35 -4.44 7.08
C HIS A 547 23.51 -3.62 7.63
N GLU A 548 23.32 -3.00 8.77
CA GLU A 548 24.39 -2.32 9.46
C GLU A 548 25.51 -3.34 9.80
N PHE A 549 26.66 -3.07 9.26
CA PHE A 549 27.81 -3.96 9.32
C PHE A 549 29.03 -3.15 9.72
N SER A 550 29.33 -3.04 10.92
CA SER A 550 30.64 -2.61 11.42
C SER A 550 30.59 -2.48 12.92
N PRO A 551 31.68 -2.74 13.63
CA PRO A 551 31.81 -2.36 15.04
C PRO A 551 31.51 -0.89 15.28
N ASP A 552 31.75 -0.02 14.29
CA ASP A 552 31.52 1.42 14.39
C ASP A 552 30.09 1.85 14.08
N TYR A 553 29.27 0.98 13.48
CA TYR A 553 27.90 1.31 13.07
C TYR A 553 26.82 0.59 13.87
N GLY A 554 27.16 -0.18 14.89
CA GLY A 554 26.21 -0.75 15.86
C GLY A 554 25.43 -1.96 15.36
N ASN A 555 24.19 -1.99 15.58
CA ASN A 555 23.29 -3.09 15.79
C ASN A 555 22.87 -3.83 14.52
N GLY A 556 23.42 -4.93 14.18
CA GLY A 556 22.89 -5.81 13.16
C GLY A 556 23.83 -6.95 12.85
N GLN A 557 23.30 -8.10 12.51
CA GLN A 557 24.11 -9.12 11.89
C GLN A 557 24.42 -8.68 10.46
N PRO A 558 25.69 -8.75 10.01
CA PRO A 558 25.97 -8.57 8.60
C PRO A 558 25.18 -9.62 7.84
N SER A 559 24.35 -9.19 6.87
CA SER A 559 23.81 -10.15 5.94
C SER A 559 24.95 -10.64 5.06
N GLY A 560 24.98 -11.94 4.83
CA GLY A 560 25.92 -12.53 3.89
C GLY A 560 25.88 -11.84 2.54
N ALA A 561 24.68 -11.45 2.09
CA ALA A 561 24.47 -10.79 0.81
C ALA A 561 25.15 -9.42 0.69
N ASN A 562 25.06 -8.56 1.69
CA ASN A 562 25.71 -7.23 1.63
C ASN A 562 27.22 -7.32 1.66
N LEU A 563 27.74 -8.17 2.53
CA LEU A 563 29.18 -8.38 2.64
C LEU A 563 29.73 -9.04 1.38
N GLU A 564 29.06 -10.09 0.92
CA GLU A 564 29.47 -10.82 -0.28
C GLU A 564 29.35 -9.98 -1.54
N LEU A 565 28.25 -9.21 -1.71
CA LEU A 565 28.10 -8.30 -2.84
C LEU A 565 29.16 -7.19 -2.84
N ALA A 566 29.43 -6.58 -1.71
CA ALA A 566 30.44 -5.54 -1.63
C ALA A 566 31.85 -6.09 -1.93
N MET A 567 32.14 -7.29 -1.45
CA MET A 567 33.40 -7.95 -1.72
C MET A 567 33.48 -8.51 -3.14
N ASP A 568 32.38 -9.02 -3.67
CA ASP A 568 32.30 -9.50 -5.04
C ASP A 568 32.43 -8.36 -6.06
N ILE A 569 31.90 -7.17 -5.78
CA ILE A 569 32.19 -5.99 -6.61
C ILE A 569 33.70 -5.72 -6.64
N GLY A 570 34.34 -5.69 -5.48
CA GLY A 570 35.80 -5.50 -5.41
C GLY A 570 36.60 -6.60 -6.14
N LYS A 571 36.05 -7.82 -6.13
CA LYS A 571 36.65 -9.00 -6.75
C LYS A 571 36.49 -9.03 -8.28
N TYR A 572 35.28 -8.73 -8.78
CA TYR A 572 34.93 -8.81 -10.19
C TYR A 572 35.12 -7.50 -10.93
N VAL A 573 35.03 -6.35 -10.28
CA VAL A 573 35.16 -5.04 -10.89
C VAL A 573 36.48 -4.85 -11.63
N ASN A 574 37.58 -5.37 -11.08
CA ASN A 574 38.89 -5.33 -11.72
C ASN A 574 39.17 -6.55 -12.64
N SER A 575 38.21 -7.47 -12.75
CA SER A 575 38.27 -8.53 -13.76
C SER A 575 37.83 -8.10 -15.14
N PHE A 576 37.23 -6.90 -15.27
CA PHE A 576 36.90 -6.32 -16.57
C PHE A 576 38.16 -6.16 -17.44
N ARG A 577 38.03 -6.52 -18.72
CA ARG A 577 39.04 -6.30 -19.76
C ARG A 577 38.37 -5.54 -20.91
N TRP A 578 39.01 -4.49 -21.32
CA TRP A 578 38.58 -3.67 -22.45
C TRP A 578 38.91 -4.36 -23.78
N GLY A 579 38.02 -4.26 -24.75
CA GLY A 579 38.28 -4.73 -26.11
C GLY A 579 39.51 -4.03 -26.69
N GLY A 580 40.43 -4.80 -27.27
CA GLY A 580 41.65 -4.26 -27.84
C GLY A 580 42.85 -4.14 -26.89
N ASP A 581 42.68 -4.32 -25.59
CA ASP A 581 43.79 -4.38 -24.67
C ASP A 581 44.56 -5.70 -24.86
N ARG A 582 45.86 -5.62 -25.16
CA ARG A 582 46.71 -6.80 -25.25
C ARG A 582 46.83 -7.45 -23.88
N TYR A 583 46.66 -8.77 -23.84
CA TYR A 583 46.78 -9.60 -22.62
C TYR A 583 48.18 -9.48 -22.01
N GLY A 584 48.28 -8.88 -20.84
CA GLY A 584 49.40 -8.92 -19.94
C GLY A 584 49.07 -8.25 -18.62
N PRO A 585 49.45 -8.79 -17.43
CA PRO A 585 49.33 -8.02 -16.20
C PRO A 585 50.17 -6.74 -16.35
N PRO A 586 49.76 -5.60 -15.79
CA PRO A 586 50.65 -4.46 -15.70
C PRO A 586 51.90 -4.88 -14.92
N THR A 587 53.09 -4.75 -15.53
CA THR A 587 54.38 -4.93 -14.90
C THR A 587 54.62 -3.90 -13.82
#